data_a141f487de32f9542ee2f82bed1e5ef3
#
_entry.id   a141f487de32f9542ee2f82bed1e5ef3
#
_cell.length_a   1.000
_cell.length_b   1.000
_cell.length_c   1.000
_cell.angle_alpha   90.00
_cell.angle_beta   90.00
_cell.angle_gamma   90.00
#
_symmetry.space_group_name_H-M   'P 1'
#
loop_
_entity.id
_entity.type
_entity.pdbx_description
1 polymer ?
#
loop_
_entity_poly.entity_id
_entity_poly.type
_entity_poly.pdbx_seq_one_letter_code
_entity_poly.pdbx_strand_id
1 'polypeptide(L)'
;MALPVAKPVEKFSRRGVSIFLWLPTIADAANLKPTRTELEGSTNLSAAISAIKGFSIENQSIDTPDMGDDFESSIPGVDKAEDSNFTFYEDHLTDALEQLLQKGTQGYVVILRKGDIPGSKSMDVFPVRVGSQSPAYTADNEGAKFEVKFTITRRPVQGAAVPAAGAQVTRKAADA
;
A
#
# COMPACT_ATOMS: atom_id res chain seq x y z
N MET A 1 -8.36 -34.65 25.95
CA MET A 1 -8.52 -33.40 25.17
C MET A 1 -7.59 -33.50 23.97
N ALA A 2 -8.09 -33.50 22.74
CA ALA A 2 -7.24 -33.58 21.55
C ALA A 2 -6.75 -32.17 21.19
N LEU A 3 -5.48 -32.04 20.79
CA LEU A 3 -4.94 -30.78 20.30
C LEU A 3 -5.61 -30.39 18.98
N PRO A 4 -5.79 -29.08 18.74
CA PRO A 4 -6.37 -28.64 17.47
C PRO A 4 -5.45 -29.02 16.30
N VAL A 5 -6.04 -29.60 15.26
CA VAL A 5 -5.31 -29.96 14.04
C VAL A 5 -5.08 -28.70 13.22
N ALA A 6 -3.84 -28.51 12.76
CA ALA A 6 -3.49 -27.41 11.88
C ALA A 6 -4.25 -27.51 10.56
N LYS A 7 -4.97 -26.45 10.17
CA LYS A 7 -5.64 -26.39 8.86
C LYS A 7 -4.63 -26.00 7.80
N PRO A 8 -4.66 -26.64 6.62
CA PRO A 8 -3.80 -26.23 5.52
C PRO A 8 -4.11 -24.79 5.08
N VAL A 9 -3.07 -24.04 4.79
CA VAL A 9 -3.15 -22.66 4.27
C VAL A 9 -2.85 -22.71 2.78
N GLU A 10 -3.77 -22.19 1.96
CA GLU A 10 -3.53 -22.02 0.54
C GLU A 10 -2.55 -20.87 0.32
N LYS A 11 -1.35 -21.23 -0.17
CA LYS A 11 -0.27 -20.27 -0.43
C LYS A 11 -0.43 -19.70 -1.83
N PHE A 12 -0.24 -18.39 -2.00
CA PHE A 12 -0.29 -17.73 -3.30
C PHE A 12 0.87 -16.77 -3.47
N SER A 13 1.22 -16.47 -4.74
CA SER A 13 2.16 -15.41 -5.08
C SER A 13 1.40 -14.08 -5.19
N ARG A 14 1.97 -12.99 -4.67
CA ARG A 14 1.41 -11.64 -4.83
C ARG A 14 1.50 -11.12 -6.26
N ARG A 15 2.44 -11.62 -7.06
CA ARG A 15 2.57 -11.26 -8.48
C ARG A 15 1.30 -11.65 -9.25
N GLY A 16 0.74 -10.69 -9.98
CA GLY A 16 -0.48 -10.88 -10.75
C GLY A 16 -1.77 -10.92 -9.91
N VAL A 17 -1.67 -10.86 -8.59
CA VAL A 17 -2.82 -10.88 -7.67
C VAL A 17 -2.97 -9.57 -6.92
N SER A 18 -1.90 -9.07 -6.30
CA SER A 18 -1.96 -7.81 -5.55
C SER A 18 -2.04 -6.62 -6.50
N ILE A 19 -2.86 -5.64 -6.14
CA ILE A 19 -3.08 -4.42 -6.91
C ILE A 19 -2.56 -3.24 -6.12
N PHE A 20 -1.81 -2.36 -6.78
CA PHE A 20 -1.24 -1.15 -6.22
C PHE A 20 -1.84 0.05 -6.91
N LEU A 21 -2.50 0.92 -6.14
CA LEU A 21 -3.24 2.06 -6.65
C LEU A 21 -2.70 3.36 -6.05
N TRP A 22 -2.66 4.40 -6.87
CA TRP A 22 -2.39 5.76 -6.42
C TRP A 22 -3.66 6.58 -6.46
N LEU A 23 -4.00 7.18 -5.32
CA LEU A 23 -5.12 8.12 -5.17
C LEU A 23 -4.59 9.48 -4.76
N PRO A 24 -4.88 10.55 -5.50
CA PRO A 24 -4.48 11.90 -5.08
C PRO A 24 -5.28 12.38 -3.87
N THR A 25 -6.54 11.97 -3.75
CA THR A 25 -7.45 12.38 -2.68
C THR A 25 -8.37 11.22 -2.27
N ILE A 26 -8.81 11.25 -1.01
CA ILE A 26 -9.81 10.34 -0.45
C ILE A 26 -10.85 11.21 0.28
N ALA A 27 -12.14 10.97 0.05
CA ALA A 27 -13.23 11.74 0.69
C ALA A 27 -13.22 11.59 2.22
N ASP A 28 -13.08 10.36 2.72
CA ASP A 28 -12.92 10.08 4.15
C ASP A 28 -11.42 9.96 4.51
N ALA A 29 -10.71 11.07 4.36
CA ALA A 29 -9.29 11.14 4.69
C ALA A 29 -9.01 10.91 6.18
N ALA A 30 -9.95 11.21 7.07
CA ALA A 30 -9.80 11.04 8.50
C ALA A 30 -9.66 9.55 8.89
N ASN A 31 -10.50 8.71 8.31
CA ASN A 31 -10.53 7.27 8.59
C ASN A 31 -9.76 6.43 7.55
N LEU A 32 -9.19 7.08 6.53
CA LEU A 32 -8.47 6.41 5.43
C LEU A 32 -9.32 5.33 4.75
N LYS A 33 -10.57 5.66 4.45
CA LYS A 33 -11.53 4.77 3.80
C LYS A 33 -11.87 5.27 2.41
N PRO A 34 -11.17 4.81 1.37
CA PRO A 34 -11.53 5.14 -0.01
C PRO A 34 -12.86 4.50 -0.36
N THR A 35 -13.68 5.22 -1.13
CA THR A 35 -14.90 4.70 -1.72
C THR A 35 -14.60 3.86 -2.95
N ARG A 36 -15.57 3.07 -3.40
CA ARG A 36 -15.40 2.27 -4.63
C ARG A 36 -15.12 3.13 -5.86
N THR A 37 -15.83 4.23 -6.01
CA THR A 37 -15.64 5.17 -7.12
C THR A 37 -14.25 5.78 -7.14
N GLU A 38 -13.68 6.10 -5.97
CA GLU A 38 -12.31 6.59 -5.86
C GLU A 38 -11.29 5.53 -6.26
N LEU A 39 -11.49 4.27 -5.87
CA LEU A 39 -10.62 3.18 -6.30
C LEU A 39 -10.69 2.95 -7.81
N GLU A 40 -11.86 3.04 -8.41
CA GLU A 40 -12.05 2.91 -9.86
C GLU A 40 -11.44 4.08 -10.64
N GLY A 41 -11.46 5.29 -10.07
CA GLY A 41 -10.82 6.49 -10.63
C GLY A 41 -9.32 6.62 -10.34
N SER A 42 -8.73 5.68 -9.61
CA SER A 42 -7.32 5.73 -9.23
C SER A 42 -6.37 5.34 -10.38
N THR A 43 -5.10 5.70 -10.24
CA THR A 43 -4.06 5.24 -11.16
C THR A 43 -3.51 3.89 -10.69
N ASN A 44 -3.59 2.87 -11.54
CA ASN A 44 -3.04 1.56 -11.25
C ASN A 44 -1.53 1.54 -11.55
N LEU A 45 -0.72 1.32 -10.52
CA LEU A 45 0.73 1.29 -10.60
C LEU A 45 1.29 -0.12 -10.82
N SER A 46 0.47 -1.16 -10.69
CA SER A 46 0.92 -2.55 -10.59
C SER A 46 1.78 -3.02 -11.76
N ALA A 47 1.45 -2.58 -12.98
CA ALA A 47 2.16 -3.02 -14.18
C ALA A 47 3.58 -2.41 -14.32
N ALA A 48 3.79 -1.22 -13.75
CA ALA A 48 5.06 -0.52 -13.85
C ALA A 48 6.03 -0.86 -12.70
N ILE A 49 5.55 -1.46 -11.60
CA ILE A 49 6.37 -1.76 -10.43
C ILE A 49 7.31 -2.92 -10.71
N SER A 50 8.62 -2.67 -10.58
CA SER A 50 9.69 -3.66 -10.64
C SER A 50 10.03 -4.22 -9.26
N ALA A 51 10.12 -3.34 -8.23
CA ALA A 51 10.43 -3.71 -6.86
C ALA A 51 9.71 -2.82 -5.85
N ILE A 52 9.51 -3.38 -4.66
CA ILE A 52 8.82 -2.73 -3.54
C ILE A 52 9.66 -2.91 -2.29
N LYS A 53 9.78 -1.84 -1.51
CA LYS A 53 10.41 -1.89 -0.18
C LYS A 53 9.60 -1.05 0.81
N GLY A 54 9.59 -1.48 2.09
CA GLY A 54 8.88 -0.79 3.16
C GLY A 54 7.37 -1.06 3.14
N PHE A 55 6.57 -0.02 3.36
CA PHE A 55 5.12 -0.10 3.57
C PHE A 55 4.74 -0.97 4.78
N SER A 56 5.58 -0.92 5.81
CA SER A 56 5.40 -1.59 7.09
C SER A 56 5.46 -0.60 8.25
N ILE A 57 4.91 -1.03 9.37
CA ILE A 57 4.99 -0.32 10.64
C ILE A 57 5.79 -1.20 11.59
N GLU A 58 6.81 -0.64 12.19
CA GLU A 58 7.59 -1.27 13.23
C GLU A 58 7.32 -0.60 14.57
N ASN A 59 7.24 -1.40 15.62
CA ASN A 59 7.19 -0.90 16.98
C ASN A 59 8.62 -0.79 17.51
N GLN A 60 9.00 0.39 17.99
CA GLN A 60 10.27 0.62 18.67
C GLN A 60 10.08 0.28 20.14
N SER A 61 10.57 -0.88 20.58
CA SER A 61 10.54 -1.26 21.98
C SER A 61 11.35 -0.32 22.83
N ILE A 62 10.95 -0.15 24.08
CA ILE A 62 11.69 0.57 25.11
C ILE A 62 12.22 -0.46 26.09
N ASP A 63 13.54 -0.54 26.22
CA ASP A 63 14.17 -1.44 27.19
C ASP A 63 13.95 -0.90 28.60
N THR A 64 13.58 -1.80 29.51
CA THR A 64 13.32 -1.48 30.91
C THR A 64 14.19 -2.37 31.81
N PRO A 65 15.53 -2.14 31.79
CA PRO A 65 16.44 -2.89 32.65
C PRO A 65 16.17 -2.55 34.10
N ASP A 66 16.22 -3.54 34.97
CA ASP A 66 16.14 -3.36 36.40
C ASP A 66 17.27 -4.15 37.07
N MET A 67 17.76 -3.63 38.21
CA MET A 67 18.90 -4.22 38.95
C MET A 67 18.49 -5.41 39.81
N GLY A 68 17.22 -5.74 39.90
CA GLY A 68 16.67 -6.83 40.70
C GLY A 68 16.49 -8.13 39.95
N ASP A 69 16.59 -8.11 38.62
CA ASP A 69 16.42 -9.26 37.75
C ASP A 69 17.62 -9.41 36.81
N ASP A 70 17.98 -10.63 36.48
CA ASP A 70 19.00 -10.96 35.50
C ASP A 70 18.42 -11.03 34.06
N PHE A 71 17.11 -10.81 33.89
CA PHE A 71 16.39 -10.72 32.63
C PHE A 71 16.10 -9.29 32.23
N GLU A 72 16.56 -8.89 31.04
CA GLU A 72 16.28 -7.59 30.48
C GLU A 72 14.89 -7.57 29.83
N SER A 73 13.95 -6.87 30.46
CA SER A 73 12.58 -6.71 29.98
C SER A 73 12.45 -5.50 29.06
N SER A 74 11.48 -5.54 28.14
CA SER A 74 11.12 -4.41 27.30
C SER A 74 9.61 -4.24 27.18
N ILE A 75 9.19 -3.01 26.98
CA ILE A 75 7.79 -2.65 26.75
C ILE A 75 7.61 -2.11 25.33
N PRO A 76 6.42 -2.28 24.70
CA PRO A 76 6.14 -1.66 23.42
C PRO A 76 6.23 -0.14 23.50
N GLY A 77 6.99 0.46 22.63
CA GLY A 77 7.14 1.91 22.51
C GLY A 77 6.30 2.48 21.37
N VAL A 78 6.85 3.47 20.66
CA VAL A 78 6.18 4.14 19.54
C VAL A 78 6.24 3.34 18.26
N ASP A 79 5.16 3.39 17.49
CA ASP A 79 5.14 2.84 16.14
C ASP A 79 5.81 3.82 15.16
N LYS A 80 6.68 3.30 14.33
CA LYS A 80 7.34 4.04 13.26
C LYS A 80 7.07 3.37 11.92
N ALA A 81 6.77 4.17 10.91
CA ALA A 81 6.70 3.68 9.55
C ALA A 81 8.11 3.56 8.97
N GLU A 82 8.38 2.47 8.26
CA GLU A 82 9.63 2.30 7.52
C GLU A 82 9.71 3.23 6.30
N ASP A 83 10.94 3.52 5.88
CA ASP A 83 11.19 4.17 4.59
C ASP A 83 10.66 3.28 3.47
N SER A 84 9.75 3.83 2.70
CA SER A 84 9.03 3.09 1.68
C SER A 84 9.42 3.57 0.30
N ASN A 85 9.66 2.65 -0.62
CA ASN A 85 9.94 2.98 -2.00
C ASN A 85 9.31 2.00 -2.99
N PHE A 86 9.03 2.51 -4.17
CA PHE A 86 8.75 1.73 -5.37
C PHE A 86 9.85 1.97 -6.39
N THR A 87 10.28 0.90 -7.03
CA THR A 87 11.08 0.97 -8.25
C THR A 87 10.16 0.69 -9.43
N PHE A 88 10.07 1.63 -10.35
CA PHE A 88 9.24 1.53 -11.55
C PHE A 88 10.11 1.30 -12.77
N TYR A 89 9.55 0.66 -13.80
CA TYR A 89 10.12 0.71 -15.14
C TYR A 89 9.79 2.06 -15.77
N GLU A 90 10.77 2.64 -16.47
CA GLU A 90 10.54 3.84 -17.29
C GLU A 90 9.76 3.46 -18.54
N ASP A 91 8.79 4.30 -18.91
CA ASP A 91 8.07 4.16 -20.17
C ASP A 91 8.75 5.02 -21.24
N HIS A 92 9.17 4.40 -22.33
CA HIS A 92 9.84 5.11 -23.42
C HIS A 92 8.92 6.08 -24.18
N LEU A 93 7.62 5.92 -24.07
CA LEU A 93 6.62 6.69 -24.82
C LEU A 93 5.98 7.82 -24.02
N THR A 94 5.89 7.67 -22.69
CA THR A 94 5.16 8.63 -21.83
C THR A 94 5.86 8.83 -20.49
N ASP A 95 5.84 10.07 -19.99
CA ASP A 95 6.36 10.44 -18.68
C ASP A 95 5.23 10.52 -17.62
N ALA A 96 4.11 9.83 -17.85
CA ALA A 96 2.91 10.01 -17.06
C ALA A 96 3.11 9.67 -15.57
N LEU A 97 3.84 8.60 -15.25
CA LEU A 97 4.14 8.21 -13.88
C LEU A 97 5.13 9.16 -13.20
N GLU A 98 6.14 9.62 -13.92
CA GLU A 98 7.12 10.57 -13.41
C GLU A 98 6.46 11.92 -13.09
N GLN A 99 5.54 12.38 -13.95
CA GLN A 99 4.77 13.60 -13.73
C GLN A 99 3.78 13.45 -12.56
N LEU A 100 3.16 12.26 -12.43
CA LEU A 100 2.22 11.96 -11.34
C LEU A 100 2.91 11.93 -9.97
N LEU A 101 4.12 11.37 -9.91
CA LEU A 101 4.86 11.09 -8.68
C LEU A 101 6.02 12.08 -8.46
N GLN A 102 5.85 13.34 -8.83
CA GLN A 102 6.86 14.37 -8.62
C GLN A 102 7.14 14.60 -7.12
N LYS A 103 8.38 14.99 -6.82
CA LYS A 103 8.80 15.34 -5.45
C LYS A 103 7.83 16.33 -4.81
N GLY A 104 7.36 16.00 -3.61
CA GLY A 104 6.46 16.83 -2.83
C GLY A 104 4.98 16.53 -3.04
N THR A 105 4.61 15.76 -4.07
CA THR A 105 3.23 15.33 -4.30
C THR A 105 2.72 14.53 -3.10
N GLN A 106 1.52 14.84 -2.65
CA GLN A 106 0.81 14.13 -1.58
C GLN A 106 -0.29 13.26 -2.18
N GLY A 107 -0.53 12.13 -1.55
CA GLY A 107 -1.58 11.22 -1.96
C GLY A 107 -1.62 9.97 -1.08
N TYR A 108 -2.26 8.96 -1.59
CA TYR A 108 -2.47 7.70 -0.90
C TYR A 108 -2.05 6.54 -1.78
N VAL A 109 -1.22 5.66 -1.23
CA VAL A 109 -0.94 4.36 -1.82
C VAL A 109 -1.91 3.36 -1.22
N VAL A 110 -2.74 2.75 -2.05
CA VAL A 110 -3.67 1.71 -1.65
C VAL A 110 -3.19 0.37 -2.21
N ILE A 111 -3.05 -0.60 -1.33
CA ILE A 111 -2.57 -1.94 -1.67
C ILE A 111 -3.69 -2.94 -1.40
N LEU A 112 -4.20 -3.56 -2.45
CA LEU A 112 -5.15 -4.67 -2.34
C LEU A 112 -4.37 -5.99 -2.36
N ARG A 113 -4.05 -6.51 -1.17
CA ARG A 113 -3.14 -7.66 -1.01
C ARG A 113 -3.60 -8.94 -1.69
N LYS A 114 -4.91 -9.16 -1.77
CA LYS A 114 -5.54 -10.34 -2.38
C LYS A 114 -6.28 -10.01 -3.67
N GLY A 115 -5.97 -8.85 -4.28
CA GLY A 115 -6.73 -8.34 -5.42
C GLY A 115 -8.04 -7.68 -5.02
N ASP A 116 -8.86 -7.38 -6.01
CA ASP A 116 -10.15 -6.72 -5.83
C ASP A 116 -11.25 -7.72 -5.45
N ILE A 117 -11.28 -8.07 -4.17
CA ILE A 117 -12.31 -8.95 -3.59
C ILE A 117 -13.17 -8.12 -2.63
N PRO A 118 -14.39 -7.72 -3.01
CA PRO A 118 -15.28 -6.95 -2.17
C PRO A 118 -15.52 -7.58 -0.80
N GLY A 119 -15.46 -6.78 0.26
CA GLY A 119 -15.63 -7.23 1.64
C GLY A 119 -14.42 -7.94 2.26
N SER A 120 -13.39 -8.25 1.48
CA SER A 120 -12.15 -8.84 2.00
C SER A 120 -11.37 -7.82 2.84
N LYS A 121 -10.92 -8.22 4.03
CA LYS A 121 -10.07 -7.39 4.89
C LYS A 121 -8.60 -7.46 4.42
N SER A 122 -8.35 -7.05 3.18
CA SER A 122 -7.06 -7.15 2.52
C SER A 122 -6.57 -5.84 1.91
N MET A 123 -7.24 -4.74 2.19
CA MET A 123 -6.88 -3.41 1.73
C MET A 123 -6.03 -2.70 2.77
N ASP A 124 -4.89 -2.17 2.35
CA ASP A 124 -4.03 -1.33 3.17
C ASP A 124 -3.96 0.06 2.52
N VAL A 125 -4.09 1.11 3.33
CA VAL A 125 -4.10 2.51 2.86
C VAL A 125 -3.00 3.28 3.56
N PHE A 126 -2.04 3.77 2.79
CA PHE A 126 -0.89 4.53 3.27
C PHE A 126 -0.98 5.98 2.81
N PRO A 127 -1.18 6.94 3.72
CA PRO A 127 -1.05 8.37 3.39
C PRO A 127 0.43 8.70 3.22
N VAL A 128 0.80 9.15 2.03
CA VAL A 128 2.19 9.33 1.66
C VAL A 128 2.46 10.70 1.03
N ARG A 129 3.72 11.10 1.12
CA ARG A 129 4.27 12.22 0.35
C ARG A 129 5.49 11.72 -0.40
N VAL A 130 5.60 12.09 -1.66
CA VAL A 130 6.79 11.78 -2.46
C VAL A 130 7.97 12.59 -1.95
N GLY A 131 8.98 11.89 -1.43
CA GLY A 131 10.21 12.49 -0.90
C GLY A 131 11.24 12.76 -1.98
N SER A 132 11.46 11.78 -2.85
CA SER A 132 12.38 11.91 -3.99
C SER A 132 11.97 10.99 -5.12
N GLN A 133 12.37 11.38 -6.31
CA GLN A 133 12.27 10.61 -7.54
C GLN A 133 13.66 10.65 -8.19
N SER A 134 14.21 9.51 -8.52
CA SER A 134 15.57 9.41 -9.09
C SER A 134 15.63 8.28 -10.11
N PRO A 135 16.13 8.54 -11.32
CA PRO A 135 16.40 7.46 -12.27
C PRO A 135 17.52 6.56 -11.75
N ALA A 136 17.42 5.27 -12.03
CA ALA A 136 18.42 4.28 -11.71
C ALA A 136 19.22 3.95 -12.96
N TYR A 137 20.48 4.39 -12.99
CA TYR A 137 21.37 4.13 -14.12
C TYR A 137 22.15 2.84 -13.90
N THR A 138 22.15 1.97 -14.91
CA THR A 138 22.92 0.74 -14.96
C THR A 138 23.51 0.55 -16.34
N ALA A 139 24.65 -0.12 -16.43
CA ALA A 139 25.25 -0.58 -17.67
C ALA A 139 24.84 -2.01 -18.03
N ASP A 140 24.12 -2.68 -17.13
CA ASP A 140 23.65 -4.05 -17.34
C ASP A 140 22.49 -4.09 -18.35
N ASN A 141 22.32 -5.26 -18.97
CA ASN A 141 21.23 -5.46 -19.93
C ASN A 141 19.90 -5.70 -19.22
N GLU A 142 19.35 -4.63 -18.64
CA GLU A 142 18.04 -4.61 -17.98
C GLU A 142 17.21 -3.41 -18.40
N GLY A 143 15.89 -3.46 -18.13
CA GLY A 143 14.99 -2.34 -18.43
C GLY A 143 15.34 -1.10 -17.63
N ALA A 144 15.21 0.08 -18.25
CA ALA A 144 15.36 1.36 -17.56
C ALA A 144 14.38 1.48 -16.38
N LYS A 145 14.84 2.01 -15.25
CA LYS A 145 14.09 2.09 -14.00
C LYS A 145 14.28 3.43 -13.33
N PHE A 146 13.29 3.85 -12.56
CA PHE A 146 13.42 4.95 -11.62
C PHE A 146 12.86 4.55 -10.25
N GLU A 147 13.40 5.15 -9.20
CA GLU A 147 13.00 4.90 -7.83
C GLU A 147 12.25 6.11 -7.28
N VAL A 148 11.11 5.85 -6.66
CA VAL A 148 10.32 6.85 -5.94
C VAL A 148 10.29 6.50 -4.47
N LYS A 149 10.81 7.42 -3.62
CA LYS A 149 10.75 7.29 -2.17
C LYS A 149 9.52 7.99 -1.63
N PHE A 150 8.82 7.29 -0.75
CA PHE A 150 7.63 7.79 -0.08
C PHE A 150 7.88 7.95 1.40
N THR A 151 7.47 9.08 1.94
CA THR A 151 7.38 9.29 3.38
C THR A 151 5.94 9.09 3.81
N ILE A 152 5.70 8.17 4.72
CA ILE A 152 4.38 7.95 5.32
C ILE A 152 4.13 9.09 6.30
N THR A 153 3.11 9.89 6.04
CA THR A 153 2.85 11.15 6.75
C THR A 153 1.97 10.98 7.99
N ARG A 154 1.25 9.87 8.08
CA ARG A 154 0.30 9.58 9.15
C ARG A 154 0.15 8.07 9.30
N ARG A 155 -0.34 7.62 10.47
CA ARG A 155 -0.59 6.19 10.71
C ARG A 155 -1.46 5.58 9.61
N PRO A 156 -0.98 4.57 8.88
CA PRO A 156 -1.76 3.90 7.84
C PRO A 156 -2.82 2.99 8.46
N VAL A 157 -3.83 2.67 7.66
CA VAL A 157 -4.83 1.65 7.97
C VAL A 157 -4.48 0.38 7.21
N GLN A 158 -4.35 -0.72 7.93
CA GLN A 158 -4.05 -2.04 7.35
C GLN A 158 -5.20 -3.01 7.61
N GLY A 159 -5.50 -3.83 6.62
CA GLY A 159 -6.57 -4.82 6.74
C GLY A 159 -7.99 -4.24 6.69
N ALA A 160 -8.18 -3.08 6.07
CA ALA A 160 -9.50 -2.55 5.82
C ALA A 160 -10.28 -3.43 4.82
N ALA A 161 -11.60 -3.39 4.93
CA ALA A 161 -12.46 -4.09 3.97
C ALA A 161 -12.44 -3.37 2.61
N VAL A 162 -12.29 -4.14 1.54
CA VAL A 162 -12.40 -3.62 0.17
C VAL A 162 -13.86 -3.19 -0.07
N PRO A 163 -14.13 -1.94 -0.51
CA PRO A 163 -15.50 -1.50 -0.78
C PRO A 163 -16.18 -2.36 -1.85
N ALA A 164 -17.43 -2.70 -1.61
CA ALA A 164 -18.22 -3.38 -2.62
C ALA A 164 -18.47 -2.45 -3.83
N ALA A 165 -18.57 -3.02 -5.03
CA ALA A 165 -19.08 -2.28 -6.19
C ALA A 165 -20.45 -1.71 -5.84
N GLY A 166 -20.65 -0.42 -6.03
CA GLY A 166 -21.95 0.20 -5.81
C GLY A 166 -22.99 -0.53 -6.65
N ALA A 167 -24.13 -0.89 -6.05
CA ALA A 167 -25.25 -1.41 -6.80
C ALA A 167 -25.56 -0.40 -7.91
N GLN A 168 -25.43 -0.78 -9.16
CA GLN A 168 -25.90 0.02 -10.27
C GLN A 168 -27.39 0.23 -10.05
N VAL A 169 -27.77 1.46 -9.74
CA VAL A 169 -29.18 1.83 -9.78
C VAL A 169 -29.58 1.75 -11.24
N THR A 170 -30.17 0.62 -11.60
CA THR A 170 -30.81 0.45 -12.90
C THR A 170 -31.90 1.51 -12.94
N ARG A 171 -31.65 2.63 -13.62
CA ARG A 171 -32.72 3.55 -13.99
C ARG A 171 -33.65 2.76 -14.90
N LYS A 172 -34.73 2.23 -14.31
CA LYS A 172 -35.87 1.76 -15.06
C LYS A 172 -36.34 2.93 -15.91
N ALA A 173 -36.11 2.85 -17.21
CA ALA A 173 -36.70 3.77 -18.16
C ALA A 173 -38.21 3.75 -17.89
N ALA A 174 -38.74 4.91 -17.50
CA ALA A 174 -40.18 5.09 -17.47
C ALA A 174 -40.63 5.15 -18.94
N ASP A 175 -41.30 4.11 -19.36
CA ASP A 175 -42.11 4.14 -20.57
C ASP A 175 -43.21 5.19 -20.38
N ALA A 176 -43.21 6.17 -21.24
CA ALA A 176 -44.34 7.03 -21.53
C ALA A 176 -44.93 6.64 -22.90
#